data_380af342bba7b23e5f543557c04e6579
#
_entry.id   380af342bba7b23e5f543557c04e6579
#
_cell.length_a   1.000
_cell.length_b   1.000
_cell.length_c   1.000
_cell.angle_alpha   90.00
_cell.angle_beta   90.00
_cell.angle_gamma   90.00
#
_symmetry.space_group_name_H-M   'P 1'
#
loop_
_entity.id
_entity.type
_entity.pdbx_description
1 polymer ?
#
loop_
_entity_poly.entity_id
_entity_poly.type
_entity_poly.pdbx_seq_one_letter_code
_entity_poly.pdbx_strand_id
1 'polypeptide(L)'
;INMNYFTTTNLLQSSMETVLVKKTGTSFGPPGKADLIYFVDDLNLPEVDQYDTQSAISLLRMVMQYGRWSDRIKLNWKNILNCQYLASMNPTAGSNNVNPRLQLRFVAFAMGFPGAMSLLTIFQTFLDGHLKQGFSEEIQSMCVNIINATLDLHNGVCDNFKKSAINFHYEFNVRHLASVFEGLLSR
;
A
#
# COMPACT_ATOMS: atom_id res chain seq x y z
N ILE A 1 -5.57 -3.26 -5.83
CA ILE A 1 -4.83 -4.39 -6.45
C ILE A 1 -3.59 -4.62 -5.62
N ASN A 2 -3.50 -5.77 -4.94
CA ASN A 2 -2.31 -6.12 -4.16
C ASN A 2 -1.38 -6.94 -5.05
N MET A 3 -0.17 -6.43 -5.26
CA MET A 3 0.85 -7.16 -6.01
C MET A 3 1.55 -8.18 -5.11
N ASN A 4 1.97 -9.28 -5.70
CA ASN A 4 2.81 -10.28 -5.05
C ASN A 4 3.81 -10.86 -6.06
N TYR A 5 4.71 -11.73 -5.59
CA TYR A 5 5.74 -12.35 -6.41
C TYR A 5 5.17 -13.03 -7.67
N PHE A 6 4.02 -13.70 -7.54
CA PHE A 6 3.39 -14.45 -8.64
C PHE A 6 2.46 -13.61 -9.52
N THR A 7 2.40 -12.29 -9.32
CA THR A 7 1.55 -11.41 -10.12
C THR A 7 2.10 -11.28 -11.54
N THR A 8 1.52 -12.03 -12.46
CA THR A 8 1.83 -11.98 -13.89
C THR A 8 1.03 -10.89 -14.60
N THR A 9 1.44 -10.57 -15.83
CA THR A 9 0.68 -9.66 -16.70
C THR A 9 -0.77 -10.12 -16.90
N ASN A 10 -1.00 -11.44 -17.00
CA ASN A 10 -2.33 -12.01 -17.19
C ASN A 10 -3.23 -11.76 -15.98
N LEU A 11 -2.72 -12.04 -14.78
CA LEU A 11 -3.46 -11.84 -13.53
C LEU A 11 -3.78 -10.36 -13.33
N LEU A 12 -2.80 -9.49 -13.53
CA LEU A 12 -3.00 -8.06 -13.40
C LEU A 12 -4.05 -7.53 -14.39
N GLN A 13 -3.91 -7.86 -15.68
CA GLN A 13 -4.86 -7.41 -16.69
C GLN A 13 -6.28 -7.94 -16.40
N SER A 14 -6.43 -9.21 -16.04
CA SER A 14 -7.72 -9.78 -15.69
C SER A 14 -8.34 -9.08 -14.49
N SER A 15 -7.56 -8.80 -13.44
CA SER A 15 -8.03 -8.06 -12.27
C SER A 15 -8.48 -6.65 -12.63
N MET A 16 -7.73 -5.95 -13.48
CA MET A 16 -8.11 -4.60 -13.93
C MET A 16 -9.33 -4.60 -14.82
N GLU A 17 -9.52 -5.61 -15.65
CA GLU A 17 -10.65 -5.71 -16.57
C GLU A 17 -11.98 -6.01 -15.86
N THR A 18 -11.99 -6.58 -14.66
CA THR A 18 -13.23 -6.92 -13.94
C THR A 18 -14.14 -5.73 -13.67
N VAL A 19 -13.57 -4.55 -13.48
CA VAL A 19 -14.29 -3.30 -13.16
C VAL A 19 -14.55 -2.43 -14.38
N LEU A 20 -14.07 -2.84 -15.55
CA LEU A 20 -14.25 -2.09 -16.79
C LEU A 20 -15.43 -2.61 -17.59
N VAL A 21 -16.21 -1.69 -18.14
CA VAL A 21 -17.31 -1.99 -19.07
C VAL A 21 -16.99 -1.47 -20.45
N LYS A 22 -17.49 -2.15 -21.47
CA LYS A 22 -17.36 -1.69 -22.85
C LYS A 22 -18.18 -0.41 -23.04
N LYS A 23 -17.57 0.63 -23.60
CA LYS A 23 -18.21 1.89 -23.96
C LYS A 23 -18.57 1.89 -25.46
N THR A 24 -17.75 2.47 -26.28
CA THR A 24 -17.97 2.62 -27.72
C THR A 24 -16.82 1.98 -28.49
N GLY A 25 -17.14 1.17 -29.50
CA GLY A 25 -16.11 0.53 -30.33
C GLY A 25 -15.16 -0.36 -29.55
N THR A 26 -13.87 0.02 -29.51
CA THR A 26 -12.80 -0.65 -28.78
C THR A 26 -12.47 0.01 -27.44
N SER A 27 -13.29 0.95 -26.97
CA SER A 27 -13.05 1.70 -25.74
C SER A 27 -13.74 1.03 -24.55
N PHE A 28 -13.03 0.98 -23.44
CA PHE A 28 -13.45 0.45 -22.14
C PHE A 28 -13.20 1.48 -21.05
N GLY A 29 -14.02 1.47 -20.02
CA GLY A 29 -13.89 2.40 -18.89
C GLY A 29 -14.82 2.02 -17.76
N PRO A 30 -14.81 2.74 -16.64
CA PRO A 30 -15.70 2.48 -15.52
C PRO A 30 -17.17 2.65 -15.90
N PRO A 31 -18.11 2.02 -15.20
CA PRO A 31 -19.54 2.16 -15.45
C PRO A 31 -20.02 3.60 -15.25
N GLY A 32 -21.03 4.01 -16.00
CA GLY A 32 -21.61 5.36 -15.91
C GLY A 32 -20.64 6.46 -16.36
N LYS A 33 -20.63 7.58 -15.64
CA LYS A 33 -19.77 8.76 -15.84
C LYS A 33 -18.67 8.89 -14.79
N ALA A 34 -18.45 7.86 -13.98
CA ALA A 34 -17.45 7.88 -12.92
C ALA A 34 -16.03 7.76 -13.50
N ASP A 35 -15.05 8.29 -12.76
CA ASP A 35 -13.65 8.00 -12.96
C ASP A 35 -13.23 6.84 -12.05
N LEU A 36 -12.27 6.04 -12.49
CA LEU A 36 -11.75 4.90 -11.76
C LEU A 36 -10.31 5.17 -11.32
N ILE A 37 -10.03 4.95 -10.05
CA ILE A 37 -8.68 4.98 -9.51
C ILE A 37 -8.25 3.55 -9.20
N TYR A 38 -7.21 3.08 -9.87
CA TYR A 38 -6.53 1.85 -9.52
C TYR A 38 -5.49 2.14 -8.45
N PHE A 39 -5.72 1.63 -7.25
CA PHE A 39 -4.70 1.62 -6.19
C PHE A 39 -3.91 0.32 -6.29
N VAL A 40 -2.62 0.44 -6.55
CA VAL A 40 -1.69 -0.70 -6.70
C VAL A 40 -0.78 -0.72 -5.48
N ASP A 41 -0.97 -1.70 -4.62
CA ASP A 41 -0.14 -1.89 -3.44
C ASP A 41 1.00 -2.85 -3.71
N ASP A 42 2.15 -2.62 -3.07
CA ASP A 42 3.37 -3.41 -3.20
C ASP A 42 3.87 -3.52 -4.66
N LEU A 43 3.93 -2.37 -5.36
CA LEU A 43 4.26 -2.28 -6.78
C LEU A 43 5.56 -3.01 -7.18
N ASN A 44 6.54 -3.13 -6.29
CA ASN A 44 7.86 -3.70 -6.55
C ASN A 44 7.97 -5.22 -6.32
N LEU A 45 6.90 -5.89 -5.84
CA LEU A 45 6.95 -7.31 -5.48
C LEU A 45 6.92 -8.32 -6.64
N PRO A 46 6.32 -8.04 -7.83
CA PRO A 46 6.29 -9.02 -8.92
C PRO A 46 7.67 -9.54 -9.28
N GLU A 47 7.73 -10.82 -9.67
CA GLU A 47 8.96 -11.51 -10.09
C GLU A 47 9.70 -10.73 -11.16
N VAL A 48 11.02 -10.68 -11.02
CA VAL A 48 11.95 -10.15 -12.00
C VAL A 48 12.49 -11.30 -12.83
N ASP A 49 12.42 -11.19 -14.13
CA ASP A 49 12.96 -12.18 -15.05
C ASP A 49 14.50 -12.06 -15.20
N GLN A 50 15.09 -13.00 -15.97
CA GLN A 50 16.54 -13.02 -16.23
C GLN A 50 17.09 -11.77 -16.95
N TYR A 51 16.22 -10.91 -17.47
CA TYR A 51 16.56 -9.66 -18.17
C TYR A 51 16.28 -8.43 -17.33
N ASP A 52 16.09 -8.59 -16.02
CA ASP A 52 15.76 -7.53 -15.08
C ASP A 52 14.45 -6.79 -15.44
N THR A 53 13.48 -7.54 -15.99
CA THR A 53 12.16 -7.01 -16.32
C THR A 53 11.06 -7.67 -15.49
N GLN A 54 10.02 -6.89 -15.20
CA GLN A 54 8.82 -7.33 -14.49
C GLN A 54 7.63 -7.22 -15.43
N SER A 55 7.05 -8.34 -15.81
CA SER A 55 6.01 -8.40 -16.84
C SER A 55 4.75 -7.60 -16.46
N ALA A 56 4.32 -7.66 -15.20
CA ALA A 56 3.18 -6.91 -14.69
C ALA A 56 3.42 -5.39 -14.75
N ILE A 57 4.61 -4.94 -14.36
CA ILE A 57 5.01 -3.53 -14.42
C ILE A 57 5.07 -3.02 -15.85
N SER A 58 5.50 -3.86 -16.78
CA SER A 58 5.51 -3.51 -18.21
C SER A 58 4.10 -3.26 -18.76
N LEU A 59 3.09 -4.01 -18.29
CA LEU A 59 1.69 -3.75 -18.64
C LEU A 59 1.21 -2.41 -18.08
N LEU A 60 1.48 -2.11 -16.80
CA LEU A 60 1.13 -0.83 -16.20
C LEU A 60 1.75 0.33 -16.97
N ARG A 61 3.04 0.22 -17.29
CA ARG A 61 3.73 1.22 -18.11
C ARG A 61 3.05 1.41 -19.46
N MET A 62 2.67 0.33 -20.12
CA MET A 62 2.02 0.39 -21.43
C MET A 62 0.66 1.12 -21.35
N VAL A 63 -0.18 0.77 -20.38
CA VAL A 63 -1.49 1.41 -20.26
C VAL A 63 -1.38 2.88 -19.83
N MET A 64 -0.47 3.21 -18.93
CA MET A 64 -0.26 4.61 -18.51
C MET A 64 0.34 5.46 -19.64
N GLN A 65 1.16 4.88 -20.50
CA GLN A 65 1.81 5.60 -21.59
C GLN A 65 0.91 5.78 -22.81
N TYR A 66 0.17 4.74 -23.18
CA TYR A 66 -0.59 4.70 -24.43
C TYR A 66 -2.09 4.69 -24.24
N GLY A 67 -2.59 4.59 -23.00
CA GLY A 67 -4.03 4.50 -22.71
C GLY A 67 -4.69 3.23 -23.23
N ARG A 68 -3.92 2.18 -23.51
CA ARG A 68 -4.45 0.95 -24.12
C ARG A 68 -3.61 -0.28 -23.81
N TRP A 69 -4.23 -1.44 -23.87
CA TRP A 69 -3.57 -2.75 -23.93
C TRP A 69 -4.20 -3.65 -24.98
N SER A 70 -3.57 -4.78 -25.31
CA SER A 70 -4.16 -5.75 -26.21
C SER A 70 -5.07 -6.73 -25.46
N ASP A 71 -6.18 -7.09 -26.08
CA ASP A 71 -6.99 -8.24 -25.68
C ASP A 71 -6.16 -9.51 -25.89
N ARG A 72 -6.13 -10.37 -24.88
CA ARG A 72 -5.23 -11.55 -24.93
C ARG A 72 -5.76 -12.68 -25.80
N ILE A 73 -7.06 -12.71 -26.05
CA ILE A 73 -7.70 -13.75 -26.87
C ILE A 73 -7.83 -13.27 -28.32
N LYS A 74 -8.38 -12.06 -28.49
CA LYS A 74 -8.66 -11.51 -29.82
C LYS A 74 -7.51 -10.71 -30.40
N LEU A 75 -6.48 -10.43 -29.63
CA LEU A 75 -5.30 -9.63 -29.99
C LEU A 75 -5.63 -8.21 -30.49
N ASN A 76 -6.83 -7.74 -30.27
CA ASN A 76 -7.27 -6.38 -30.61
C ASN A 76 -6.89 -5.40 -29.51
N TRP A 77 -6.70 -4.13 -29.88
CA TRP A 77 -6.49 -3.08 -28.91
C TRP A 77 -7.77 -2.73 -28.14
N LYS A 78 -7.63 -2.65 -26.82
CA LYS A 78 -8.63 -2.10 -25.91
C LYS A 78 -8.13 -0.74 -25.41
N ASN A 79 -8.83 0.34 -25.74
CA ASN A 79 -8.53 1.67 -25.22
C ASN A 79 -9.17 1.82 -23.84
N ILE A 80 -8.40 2.26 -22.88
CA ILE A 80 -8.81 2.40 -21.48
C ILE A 80 -8.98 3.88 -21.19
N LEU A 81 -10.19 4.26 -20.81
CA LEU A 81 -10.59 5.64 -20.59
C LEU A 81 -10.96 5.88 -19.13
N ASN A 82 -10.75 7.10 -18.67
CA ASN A 82 -11.15 7.57 -17.34
C ASN A 82 -10.59 6.73 -16.19
N CYS A 83 -9.33 6.35 -16.31
CA CYS A 83 -8.61 5.62 -15.26
C CYS A 83 -7.38 6.39 -14.80
N GLN A 84 -7.20 6.47 -13.48
CA GLN A 84 -6.02 7.01 -12.82
C GLN A 84 -5.32 5.90 -12.03
N TYR A 85 -4.05 6.11 -11.72
CA TYR A 85 -3.22 5.11 -11.06
C TYR A 85 -2.54 5.73 -9.84
N LEU A 86 -2.71 5.07 -8.71
CA LEU A 86 -2.03 5.36 -7.45
C LEU A 86 -1.29 4.10 -7.04
N ALA A 87 -0.04 4.22 -6.64
CA ALA A 87 0.75 3.07 -6.23
C ALA A 87 1.47 3.33 -4.91
N SER A 88 1.60 2.29 -4.11
CA SER A 88 2.46 2.27 -2.93
C SER A 88 3.51 1.19 -3.04
N MET A 89 4.67 1.42 -2.47
CA MET A 89 5.72 0.41 -2.34
C MET A 89 6.63 0.72 -1.16
N ASN A 90 7.23 -0.32 -0.61
CA ASN A 90 8.35 -0.17 0.31
C ASN A 90 9.67 -0.32 -0.46
N PRO A 91 10.48 0.73 -0.61
CA PRO A 91 11.70 0.69 -1.40
C PRO A 91 12.79 -0.23 -0.82
N THR A 92 12.68 -0.59 0.48
CA THR A 92 13.65 -1.44 1.18
C THR A 92 13.20 -2.90 1.30
N ALA A 93 11.91 -3.18 1.10
CA ALA A 93 11.38 -4.53 1.16
C ALA A 93 11.35 -5.15 -0.24
N GLY A 94 11.89 -6.37 -0.35
CA GLY A 94 11.77 -7.16 -1.57
C GLY A 94 12.86 -6.91 -2.62
N SER A 95 13.86 -6.10 -2.36
CA SER A 95 15.06 -5.84 -3.18
C SER A 95 14.85 -5.53 -4.68
N ASN A 96 13.62 -5.50 -5.17
CA ASN A 96 13.34 -5.26 -6.59
C ASN A 96 13.15 -3.77 -6.85
N ASN A 97 14.03 -3.20 -7.66
CA ASN A 97 13.89 -1.84 -8.12
C ASN A 97 12.86 -1.75 -9.24
N VAL A 98 11.89 -0.87 -9.08
CA VAL A 98 10.90 -0.59 -10.13
C VAL A 98 11.60 0.08 -11.30
N ASN A 99 11.32 -0.40 -12.51
CA ASN A 99 11.93 0.13 -13.73
C ASN A 99 11.74 1.66 -13.85
N PRO A 100 12.80 2.44 -14.06
CA PRO A 100 12.74 3.91 -14.18
C PRO A 100 11.73 4.41 -15.23
N ARG A 101 11.50 3.63 -16.28
CA ARG A 101 10.50 3.97 -17.32
C ARG A 101 9.08 4.00 -16.80
N LEU A 102 8.75 3.19 -15.77
CA LEU A 102 7.46 3.29 -15.09
C LEU A 102 7.47 4.45 -14.10
N GLN A 103 8.55 4.62 -13.34
CA GLN A 103 8.65 5.70 -12.33
C GLN A 103 8.42 7.08 -12.97
N LEU A 104 8.88 7.31 -14.20
CA LEU A 104 8.62 8.56 -14.95
C LEU A 104 7.13 8.85 -15.20
N ARG A 105 6.24 7.89 -14.99
CA ARG A 105 4.78 8.07 -15.14
C ARG A 105 4.08 8.44 -13.84
N PHE A 106 4.77 8.38 -12.72
CA PHE A 106 4.27 8.72 -11.40
C PHE A 106 4.92 10.00 -10.88
N VAL A 107 4.16 10.75 -10.12
CA VAL A 107 4.73 11.73 -9.19
C VAL A 107 5.06 10.98 -7.92
N ALA A 108 6.35 10.91 -7.56
CA ALA A 108 6.82 10.14 -6.43
C ALA A 108 6.88 10.99 -5.16
N PHE A 109 6.30 10.49 -4.09
CA PHE A 109 6.39 11.06 -2.74
C PHE A 109 7.13 10.09 -1.83
N ALA A 110 8.17 10.57 -1.18
CA ALA A 110 8.86 9.81 -0.14
C ALA A 110 8.18 10.06 1.21
N MET A 111 7.77 8.98 1.87
CA MET A 111 7.20 9.03 3.21
C MET A 111 8.11 8.30 4.16
N GLY A 112 8.66 9.02 5.14
CA GLY A 112 9.45 8.44 6.22
C GLY A 112 8.57 7.86 7.32
N PHE A 113 9.20 7.15 8.26
CA PHE A 113 8.54 6.69 9.48
C PHE A 113 8.04 7.92 10.28
N PRO A 114 6.79 7.91 10.77
CA PRO A 114 6.25 9.05 11.51
C PRO A 114 7.04 9.28 12.80
N GLY A 115 7.36 10.55 13.07
CA GLY A 115 8.05 10.93 14.32
C GLY A 115 7.15 10.77 15.54
N ALA A 116 7.75 10.80 16.74
CA ALA A 116 7.07 10.59 18.02
C ALA A 116 5.84 11.51 18.20
N MET A 117 5.94 12.78 17.81
CA MET A 117 4.82 13.73 17.89
C MET A 117 3.66 13.35 16.97
N SER A 118 3.95 12.86 15.76
CA SER A 118 2.92 12.40 14.83
C SER A 118 2.22 11.14 15.36
N LEU A 119 2.98 10.19 15.88
CA LEU A 119 2.43 8.98 16.51
C LEU A 119 1.59 9.32 17.73
N LEU A 120 2.06 10.22 18.58
CA LEU A 120 1.29 10.70 19.74
C LEU A 120 -0.04 11.29 19.27
N THR A 121 -0.05 12.18 18.31
CA THR A 121 -1.28 12.82 17.79
C THR A 121 -2.26 11.77 17.24
N ILE A 122 -1.77 10.80 16.46
CA ILE A 122 -2.60 9.75 15.86
C ILE A 122 -3.25 8.91 16.98
N PHE A 123 -2.44 8.33 17.86
CA PHE A 123 -2.95 7.41 18.88
C PHE A 123 -3.75 8.13 19.98
N GLN A 124 -3.40 9.38 20.29
CA GLN A 124 -4.17 10.20 21.22
C GLN A 124 -5.60 10.44 20.73
N THR A 125 -5.78 10.71 19.45
CA THR A 125 -7.11 10.93 18.87
C THR A 125 -8.03 9.72 19.09
N PHE A 126 -7.52 8.52 18.88
CA PHE A 126 -8.29 7.28 19.07
C PHE A 126 -8.51 6.95 20.54
N LEU A 127 -7.44 6.99 21.35
CA LEU A 127 -7.51 6.61 22.75
C LEU A 127 -8.36 7.61 23.56
N ASP A 128 -8.23 8.90 23.33
CA ASP A 128 -9.05 9.95 23.94
C ASP A 128 -10.54 9.75 23.61
N GLY A 129 -10.85 9.45 22.35
CA GLY A 129 -12.21 9.18 21.91
C GLY A 129 -12.82 7.96 22.62
N HIS A 130 -12.04 6.92 22.86
CA HIS A 130 -12.47 5.73 23.59
C HIS A 130 -12.63 5.99 25.09
N LEU A 131 -11.63 6.60 25.73
CA LEU A 131 -11.64 6.85 27.16
C LEU A 131 -12.75 7.82 27.62
N LYS A 132 -13.20 8.70 26.73
CA LYS A 132 -14.36 9.57 26.98
C LYS A 132 -15.72 8.84 27.03
N GLN A 133 -15.76 7.58 26.61
CA GLN A 133 -16.99 6.77 26.53
C GLN A 133 -17.27 5.95 27.80
N GLY A 134 -17.05 6.52 29.00
CA GLY A 134 -17.47 5.89 30.26
C GLY A 134 -16.35 5.58 31.26
N PHE A 135 -15.15 6.09 31.05
CA PHE A 135 -14.07 6.00 32.01
C PHE A 135 -14.02 7.23 32.92
N SER A 136 -13.45 7.06 34.13
CA SER A 136 -13.27 8.15 35.10
C SER A 136 -12.28 9.21 34.57
N GLU A 137 -12.42 10.45 35.10
CA GLU A 137 -11.52 11.55 34.71
C GLU A 137 -10.04 11.26 35.01
N GLU A 138 -9.78 10.50 36.07
CA GLU A 138 -8.41 10.05 36.39
C GLU A 138 -7.82 9.21 35.28
N ILE A 139 -8.56 8.24 34.73
CA ILE A 139 -8.12 7.38 33.63
C ILE A 139 -7.98 8.20 32.35
N GLN A 140 -8.91 9.11 32.07
CA GLN A 140 -8.83 9.99 30.90
C GLN A 140 -7.55 10.84 30.93
N SER A 141 -7.14 11.34 32.10
CA SER A 141 -5.92 12.11 32.26
C SER A 141 -4.64 11.32 31.99
N MET A 142 -4.69 9.99 32.07
CA MET A 142 -3.54 9.11 31.82
C MET A 142 -3.29 8.82 30.35
N CYS A 143 -4.14 9.26 29.44
CA CYS A 143 -4.08 8.98 28.01
C CYS A 143 -2.67 9.21 27.42
N VAL A 144 -2.09 10.38 27.63
CA VAL A 144 -0.76 10.75 27.12
C VAL A 144 0.34 9.87 27.73
N ASN A 145 0.23 9.53 29.01
CA ASN A 145 1.19 8.68 29.71
C ASN A 145 1.18 7.25 29.15
N ILE A 146 0.02 6.70 28.87
CA ILE A 146 -0.15 5.37 28.25
C ILE A 146 0.51 5.36 26.87
N ILE A 147 0.28 6.39 26.06
CA ILE A 147 0.89 6.50 24.74
C ILE A 147 2.41 6.57 24.83
N ASN A 148 2.94 7.46 25.66
CA ASN A 148 4.39 7.59 25.81
C ASN A 148 5.03 6.28 26.32
N ALA A 149 4.44 5.62 27.31
CA ALA A 149 4.92 4.33 27.78
C ALA A 149 4.91 3.25 26.68
N THR A 150 3.89 3.25 25.82
CA THR A 150 3.80 2.33 24.68
C THR A 150 4.88 2.63 23.64
N LEU A 151 5.14 3.89 23.33
CA LEU A 151 6.19 4.31 22.41
C LEU A 151 7.58 3.96 22.97
N ASP A 152 7.83 4.18 24.25
CA ASP A 152 9.08 3.84 24.90
C ASP A 152 9.32 2.32 24.91
N LEU A 153 8.27 1.54 25.19
CA LEU A 153 8.32 0.08 25.08
C LEU A 153 8.66 -0.36 23.66
N HIS A 154 7.99 0.19 22.66
CA HIS A 154 8.26 -0.13 21.26
C HIS A 154 9.70 0.20 20.86
N ASN A 155 10.21 1.37 21.23
CA ASN A 155 11.59 1.76 20.97
C ASN A 155 12.57 0.81 21.67
N GLY A 156 12.31 0.46 22.93
CA GLY A 156 13.10 -0.51 23.67
C GLY A 156 13.12 -1.90 23.02
N VAL A 157 11.98 -2.34 22.47
CA VAL A 157 11.91 -3.60 21.70
C VAL A 157 12.72 -3.49 20.42
N CYS A 158 12.57 -2.42 19.64
CA CYS A 158 13.35 -2.19 18.41
C CYS A 158 14.85 -2.16 18.65
N ASP A 159 15.28 -1.62 19.80
CA ASP A 159 16.68 -1.50 20.13
C ASP A 159 17.32 -2.81 20.63
N ASN A 160 16.57 -3.61 21.34
CA ASN A 160 17.08 -4.88 21.91
C ASN A 160 16.90 -6.06 20.96
N PHE A 161 15.85 -6.08 20.14
CA PHE A 161 15.53 -7.21 19.25
C PHE A 161 15.86 -6.86 17.81
N LYS A 162 17.12 -7.02 17.43
CA LYS A 162 17.58 -6.75 16.05
C LYS A 162 17.33 -7.94 15.14
N LYS A 163 16.97 -7.64 13.90
CA LYS A 163 16.82 -8.63 12.82
C LYS A 163 18.15 -9.33 12.56
N SER A 164 18.13 -10.65 12.55
CA SER A 164 19.28 -11.50 12.23
C SER A 164 18.86 -12.63 11.28
N ALA A 165 19.84 -13.38 10.74
CA ALA A 165 19.55 -14.50 9.86
C ALA A 165 18.70 -15.60 10.54
N ILE A 166 18.86 -15.79 11.86
CA ILE A 166 18.08 -16.75 12.65
C ILE A 166 16.72 -16.16 13.03
N ASN A 167 16.69 -14.87 13.41
CA ASN A 167 15.51 -14.16 13.86
C ASN A 167 15.07 -13.12 12.80
N PHE A 168 14.84 -13.57 11.58
CA PHE A 168 14.44 -12.72 10.46
C PHE A 168 13.08 -12.03 10.67
N HIS A 169 12.24 -12.57 11.55
CA HIS A 169 10.92 -12.04 11.88
C HIS A 169 10.95 -10.89 12.89
N TYR A 170 12.12 -10.54 13.46
CA TYR A 170 12.24 -9.38 14.33
C TYR A 170 12.24 -8.09 13.51
N GLU A 171 11.07 -7.73 13.03
CA GLU A 171 10.81 -6.51 12.29
C GLU A 171 9.61 -5.80 12.92
N PHE A 172 9.89 -4.75 13.69
CA PHE A 172 8.87 -4.00 14.40
C PHE A 172 8.58 -2.69 13.68
N ASN A 173 7.31 -2.45 13.40
CA ASN A 173 6.86 -1.30 12.62
C ASN A 173 5.58 -0.68 13.22
N VAL A 174 5.04 0.36 12.58
CA VAL A 174 3.83 1.05 13.04
C VAL A 174 2.61 0.11 13.14
N ARG A 175 2.54 -0.99 12.35
CA ARG A 175 1.43 -1.96 12.46
C ARG A 175 1.40 -2.64 13.81
N HIS A 176 2.57 -2.95 14.38
CA HIS A 176 2.65 -3.54 15.71
C HIS A 176 2.20 -2.56 16.79
N LEU A 177 2.56 -1.28 16.65
CA LEU A 177 2.02 -0.23 17.52
C LEU A 177 0.50 -0.12 17.37
N ALA A 178 -0.01 -0.08 16.15
CA ALA A 178 -1.46 -0.03 15.90
C ALA A 178 -2.18 -1.21 16.54
N SER A 179 -1.63 -2.43 16.44
CA SER A 179 -2.20 -3.63 17.06
C SER A 179 -2.24 -3.56 18.59
N VAL A 180 -1.23 -2.93 19.22
CA VAL A 180 -1.25 -2.71 20.68
C VAL A 180 -2.41 -1.78 21.06
N PHE A 181 -2.56 -0.65 20.33
CA PHE A 181 -3.66 0.27 20.59
C PHE A 181 -5.02 -0.32 20.26
N GLU A 182 -5.15 -1.09 19.18
CA GLU A 182 -6.36 -1.84 18.85
C GLU A 182 -6.76 -2.79 19.99
N GLY A 183 -5.79 -3.49 20.58
CA GLY A 183 -6.00 -4.31 21.76
C GLY A 183 -6.46 -3.53 22.99
N LEU A 184 -5.97 -2.30 23.19
CA LEU A 184 -6.42 -1.41 24.27
C LEU A 184 -7.83 -0.89 24.04
N LEU A 185 -8.22 -0.65 22.77
CA LEU A 185 -9.53 -0.13 22.38
C LEU A 185 -10.63 -1.20 22.33
N SER A 186 -10.26 -2.50 22.30
CA SER A 186 -11.19 -3.62 22.14
C SER A 186 -11.90 -4.05 23.44
N ARG A 187 -11.64 -3.40 24.56
CA ARG A 187 -12.20 -3.72 25.89
C ARG A 187 -12.99 -2.53 26.50
#